data_c4d66af60c5462443da1a1869cd12c34
#
_entry.id   c4d66af60c5462443da1a1869cd12c34
#
_cell.length_a   1.000
_cell.length_b   1.000
_cell.length_c   1.000
_cell.angle_alpha   90.00
_cell.angle_beta   90.00
_cell.angle_gamma   90.00
#
_symmetry.space_group_name_H-M   'P 1'
#
loop_
_entity.id
_entity.type
_entity.pdbx_description
1 polymer ?
#
loop_
_entity_poly.entity_id
_entity_poly.type
_entity_poly.pdbx_seq_one_letter_code
_entity_poly.pdbx_strand_id
1 'polypeptide(L)'
;MTVPVFSAEGKSDVYVGKGGASEVIPKIVAKMGGIGRFVKEGARVLIKPNMSFANPPEWGTTTSPEALYTVVKLCLDAGAKRVVVCDNTLREPELCKKESGLAEAIRTLKGAVLFVPKQDDLFEEKSHEKATVLTRTDVVKELGRSDLLISLPTAKSHSAGGVSLNVKGMMGLVKNRGAMHSEMDLHMAIAELLYYTKPHLCLVDASRALLDNGPGGPGTVAKLDTFVGGTDPVAVDSYAVSLTPWYGRTFEGKNVQHLKNAASLGFGNVESSMITEIAV
;
A
#
# COMPACT_ATOMS: atom_id res chain seq x y z
N MET A 1 -0.25 -16.85 -13.38
CA MET A 1 -0.73 -16.05 -14.52
C MET A 1 -0.44 -14.59 -14.22
N THR A 2 0.43 -13.97 -15.02
CA THR A 2 0.74 -12.55 -14.89
C THR A 2 -0.45 -11.73 -15.37
N VAL A 3 -1.01 -10.90 -14.49
CA VAL A 3 -1.96 -9.86 -14.89
C VAL A 3 -1.19 -8.86 -15.76
N PRO A 4 -1.61 -8.57 -17.01
CA PRO A 4 -0.89 -7.62 -17.85
C PRO A 4 -0.85 -6.26 -17.18
N VAL A 5 0.36 -5.71 -17.07
CA VAL A 5 0.69 -4.54 -16.22
C VAL A 5 0.62 -3.22 -17.00
N PHE A 6 0.41 -3.25 -18.33
CA PHE A 6 0.47 -2.02 -19.15
C PHE A 6 -0.71 -1.93 -20.12
N SER A 7 -1.20 -0.70 -20.32
CA SER A 7 -2.09 -0.35 -21.44
C SER A 7 -1.36 -0.47 -22.78
N ALA A 8 -2.09 -0.59 -23.89
CA ALA A 8 -1.53 -0.74 -25.25
C ALA A 8 -0.60 0.40 -25.70
N GLU A 9 -0.56 1.53 -24.99
CA GLU A 9 0.28 2.70 -25.28
C GLU A 9 1.36 3.00 -24.24
N GLY A 10 1.64 2.07 -23.31
CA GLY A 10 2.63 2.27 -22.24
C GLY A 10 2.17 3.22 -21.13
N LYS A 11 0.93 3.73 -21.16
CA LYS A 11 0.34 4.56 -20.10
C LYS A 11 -0.27 3.68 -19.02
N SER A 12 -0.28 4.22 -17.79
CA SER A 12 -0.89 3.57 -16.63
C SER A 12 -2.23 4.20 -16.29
N ASP A 13 -3.26 3.36 -16.18
CA ASP A 13 -4.59 3.79 -15.73
C ASP A 13 -4.62 3.92 -14.21
N VAL A 14 -5.08 5.09 -13.74
CA VAL A 14 -5.28 5.41 -12.33
C VAL A 14 -6.74 5.81 -12.13
N TYR A 15 -7.43 5.08 -11.27
CA TYR A 15 -8.85 5.22 -10.99
C TYR A 15 -9.03 6.06 -9.74
N VAL A 16 -9.85 7.11 -9.81
CA VAL A 16 -9.99 8.09 -8.74
C VAL A 16 -11.45 8.35 -8.43
N GLY A 17 -11.80 8.33 -7.16
CA GLY A 17 -13.15 8.65 -6.70
C GLY A 17 -13.16 9.40 -5.38
N LYS A 18 -14.21 10.19 -5.16
CA LYS A 18 -14.46 10.95 -3.93
C LYS A 18 -15.71 10.46 -3.22
N GLY A 19 -15.63 10.33 -1.91
CA GLY A 19 -16.74 9.87 -1.06
C GLY A 19 -16.28 8.91 0.03
N GLY A 20 -17.22 8.14 0.59
CA GLY A 20 -16.93 7.09 1.57
C GLY A 20 -16.27 5.87 0.95
N ALA A 21 -15.45 5.15 1.74
CA ALA A 21 -14.74 3.97 1.26
C ALA A 21 -15.68 2.89 0.74
N SER A 22 -16.80 2.67 1.43
CA SER A 22 -17.82 1.67 1.08
C SER A 22 -18.52 1.93 -0.27
N GLU A 23 -18.51 3.16 -0.73
CA GLU A 23 -19.07 3.55 -2.03
C GLU A 23 -18.00 3.57 -3.13
N VAL A 24 -16.87 4.23 -2.85
CA VAL A 24 -15.85 4.57 -3.87
C VAL A 24 -14.97 3.39 -4.23
N ILE A 25 -14.48 2.62 -3.25
CA ILE A 25 -13.59 1.48 -3.52
C ILE A 25 -14.26 0.44 -4.43
N PRO A 26 -15.54 0.02 -4.21
CA PRO A 26 -16.21 -0.88 -5.14
C PRO A 26 -16.32 -0.33 -6.57
N LYS A 27 -16.58 0.98 -6.74
CA LYS A 27 -16.63 1.63 -8.06
C LYS A 27 -15.27 1.61 -8.76
N ILE A 28 -14.18 1.94 -8.05
CA ILE A 28 -12.82 1.83 -8.55
C ILE A 28 -12.56 0.41 -9.06
N VAL A 29 -12.79 -0.58 -8.21
CA VAL A 29 -12.56 -1.99 -8.55
C VAL A 29 -13.45 -2.45 -9.71
N ALA A 30 -14.71 -2.02 -9.77
CA ALA A 30 -15.62 -2.32 -10.86
C ALA A 30 -15.12 -1.78 -12.21
N LYS A 31 -14.62 -0.52 -12.23
CA LYS A 31 -14.01 0.10 -13.43
C LYS A 31 -12.73 -0.61 -13.87
N MET A 32 -12.00 -1.24 -12.95
CA MET A 32 -10.84 -2.07 -13.23
C MET A 32 -11.18 -3.47 -13.78
N GLY A 33 -12.45 -3.77 -13.99
CA GLY A 33 -12.95 -5.07 -14.49
C GLY A 33 -13.48 -5.99 -13.40
N GLY A 34 -13.74 -5.46 -12.20
CA GLY A 34 -14.30 -6.15 -11.04
C GLY A 34 -13.27 -6.90 -10.20
N ILE A 35 -13.61 -7.16 -8.94
CA ILE A 35 -12.71 -7.86 -7.99
C ILE A 35 -12.39 -9.28 -8.45
N GLY A 36 -13.28 -9.97 -9.17
CA GLY A 36 -13.07 -11.30 -9.74
C GLY A 36 -11.96 -11.39 -10.79
N ARG A 37 -11.50 -10.24 -11.32
CA ARG A 37 -10.28 -10.17 -12.12
C ARG A 37 -9.05 -10.52 -11.30
N PHE A 38 -9.03 -10.14 -10.04
CA PHE A 38 -7.92 -10.29 -9.09
C PHE A 38 -8.08 -11.50 -8.19
N VAL A 39 -9.24 -11.63 -7.56
CA VAL A 39 -9.56 -12.69 -6.59
C VAL A 39 -10.28 -13.82 -7.30
N LYS A 40 -9.67 -15.01 -7.26
CA LYS A 40 -10.30 -16.25 -7.76
C LYS A 40 -10.96 -17.00 -6.60
N GLU A 41 -11.94 -17.86 -6.92
CA GLU A 41 -12.56 -18.74 -5.93
C GLU A 41 -11.49 -19.57 -5.21
N GLY A 42 -11.57 -19.60 -3.88
CA GLY A 42 -10.59 -20.29 -3.04
C GLY A 42 -9.28 -19.58 -2.80
N ALA A 43 -9.05 -18.39 -3.40
CA ALA A 43 -7.81 -17.64 -3.28
C ALA A 43 -7.46 -17.26 -1.83
N ARG A 44 -6.17 -17.18 -1.54
CA ARG A 44 -5.60 -16.58 -0.34
C ARG A 44 -5.12 -15.17 -0.67
N VAL A 45 -5.66 -14.18 -0.01
CA VAL A 45 -5.35 -12.75 -0.25
C VAL A 45 -4.54 -12.20 0.91
N LEU A 46 -3.44 -11.52 0.60
CA LEU A 46 -2.69 -10.71 1.54
C LEU A 46 -3.01 -9.24 1.33
N ILE A 47 -3.47 -8.54 2.36
CA ILE A 47 -3.68 -7.09 2.33
C ILE A 47 -2.63 -6.43 3.21
N LYS A 48 -1.91 -5.47 2.64
CA LYS A 48 -0.92 -4.65 3.36
C LYS A 48 -1.50 -3.26 3.65
N PRO A 49 -2.05 -3.01 4.85
CA PRO A 49 -2.47 -1.67 5.28
C PRO A 49 -1.32 -0.88 5.89
N ASN A 50 -1.59 0.31 6.40
CA ASN A 50 -0.75 0.95 7.41
C ASN A 50 -1.32 0.75 8.81
N MET A 51 -0.54 0.10 9.69
CA MET A 51 -0.87 -0.13 11.10
C MET A 51 0.39 -0.08 11.99
N SER A 52 1.42 0.62 11.56
CA SER A 52 2.73 0.58 12.24
C SER A 52 2.77 1.35 13.56
N PHE A 53 1.80 2.23 13.82
CA PHE A 53 1.71 3.09 14.99
C PHE A 53 0.40 2.84 15.75
N ALA A 54 0.45 2.99 17.07
CA ALA A 54 -0.72 2.88 17.95
C ALA A 54 -1.46 4.22 17.99
N ASN A 55 -2.03 4.62 16.87
CA ASN A 55 -2.71 5.90 16.71
C ASN A 55 -4.14 5.71 16.17
N PRO A 56 -5.06 6.61 16.55
CA PRO A 56 -6.41 6.59 16.02
C PRO A 56 -6.40 7.01 14.53
N PRO A 57 -7.42 6.57 13.75
CA PRO A 57 -7.50 6.85 12.31
C PRO A 57 -7.50 8.33 11.95
N GLU A 58 -7.99 9.18 12.84
CA GLU A 58 -8.07 10.64 12.67
C GLU A 58 -6.70 11.30 12.49
N TRP A 59 -5.63 10.66 12.94
CA TRP A 59 -4.26 11.16 12.78
C TRP A 59 -3.70 10.94 11.36
N GLY A 60 -4.43 10.20 10.49
CA GLY A 60 -3.97 9.92 9.12
C GLY A 60 -2.68 9.10 9.05
N THR A 61 -2.32 8.39 10.11
CA THR A 61 -1.10 7.54 10.18
C THR A 61 -1.38 6.09 9.85
N THR A 62 -2.66 5.68 9.92
CA THR A 62 -3.15 4.31 9.70
C THR A 62 -4.21 4.31 8.60
N THR A 63 -4.35 3.19 7.90
CA THR A 63 -5.45 2.95 6.98
C THR A 63 -6.78 3.08 7.72
N SER A 64 -7.81 3.65 7.09
CA SER A 64 -9.12 3.76 7.72
C SER A 64 -9.78 2.39 7.90
N PRO A 65 -10.44 2.16 9.04
CA PRO A 65 -11.17 0.93 9.31
C PRO A 65 -12.23 0.62 8.24
N GLU A 66 -12.91 1.65 7.72
CA GLU A 66 -13.91 1.50 6.66
C GLU A 66 -13.29 1.00 5.35
N ALA A 67 -12.13 1.57 4.94
CA ALA A 67 -11.44 1.12 3.74
C ALA A 67 -10.98 -0.33 3.87
N LEU A 68 -10.40 -0.71 5.02
CA LEU A 68 -10.00 -2.08 5.25
C LEU A 68 -11.18 -3.05 5.22
N TYR A 69 -12.27 -2.73 5.94
CA TYR A 69 -13.49 -3.54 5.95
C TYR A 69 -14.01 -3.76 4.52
N THR A 70 -14.10 -2.68 3.74
CA THR A 70 -14.61 -2.71 2.37
C THR A 70 -13.79 -3.63 1.48
N VAL A 71 -12.45 -3.50 1.50
CA VAL A 71 -11.57 -4.34 0.67
C VAL A 71 -11.61 -5.80 1.11
N VAL A 72 -11.59 -6.07 2.42
CA VAL A 72 -11.69 -7.45 2.94
C VAL A 72 -13.01 -8.07 2.52
N LYS A 73 -14.12 -7.34 2.68
CA LYS A 73 -15.45 -7.84 2.31
C LYS A 73 -15.53 -8.12 0.81
N LEU A 74 -15.05 -7.23 -0.06
CA LEU A 74 -15.00 -7.47 -1.50
C LEU A 74 -14.24 -8.76 -1.86
N CYS A 75 -13.10 -9.03 -1.21
CA CYS A 75 -12.33 -10.23 -1.46
C CYS A 75 -13.10 -11.50 -1.01
N LEU A 76 -13.73 -11.47 0.15
CA LEU A 76 -14.52 -12.60 0.67
C LEU A 76 -15.75 -12.85 -0.18
N ASP A 77 -16.48 -11.81 -0.57
CA ASP A 77 -17.67 -11.90 -1.43
C ASP A 77 -17.31 -12.47 -2.83
N ALA A 78 -16.07 -12.29 -3.29
CA ALA A 78 -15.54 -12.88 -4.53
C ALA A 78 -15.07 -14.33 -4.37
N GLY A 79 -15.27 -14.96 -3.21
CA GLY A 79 -14.90 -16.34 -2.97
C GLY A 79 -13.49 -16.57 -2.43
N ALA A 80 -12.79 -15.52 -1.94
CA ALA A 80 -11.51 -15.74 -1.26
C ALA A 80 -11.69 -16.69 -0.06
N LYS A 81 -10.91 -17.76 -0.01
CA LYS A 81 -10.90 -18.71 1.12
C LYS A 81 -10.36 -18.07 2.39
N ARG A 82 -9.41 -17.15 2.25
CA ARG A 82 -8.77 -16.48 3.38
C ARG A 82 -8.23 -15.12 2.98
N VAL A 83 -8.47 -14.12 3.82
CA VAL A 83 -7.89 -12.79 3.69
C VAL A 83 -7.02 -12.52 4.92
N VAL A 84 -5.72 -12.37 4.71
CA VAL A 84 -4.75 -12.03 5.75
C VAL A 84 -4.40 -10.55 5.64
N VAL A 85 -4.66 -9.79 6.69
CA VAL A 85 -4.26 -8.40 6.83
C VAL A 85 -2.95 -8.36 7.61
N CYS A 86 -1.87 -7.84 7.01
CA CYS A 86 -0.54 -7.94 7.60
C CYS A 86 0.24 -6.62 7.57
N ASP A 87 0.76 -6.21 8.72
CA ASP A 87 1.77 -5.16 8.85
C ASP A 87 2.74 -5.50 9.99
N ASN A 88 4.05 -5.44 9.74
CA ASN A 88 5.07 -5.53 10.77
C ASN A 88 5.13 -4.21 11.53
N THR A 89 4.50 -4.11 12.70
CA THR A 89 4.33 -2.86 13.44
C THR A 89 5.64 -2.33 14.03
N LEU A 90 5.77 -0.99 14.12
CA LEU A 90 6.88 -0.29 14.81
C LEU A 90 6.65 -0.16 16.32
N ARG A 91 5.38 -0.21 16.72
CA ARG A 91 4.97 -0.15 18.11
C ARG A 91 4.40 -1.49 18.56
N GLU A 92 4.03 -1.57 19.81
CA GLU A 92 3.47 -2.78 20.40
C GLU A 92 2.25 -3.26 19.58
N PRO A 93 2.22 -4.55 19.14
CA PRO A 93 1.21 -5.07 18.22
C PRO A 93 -0.23 -4.90 18.67
N GLU A 94 -0.53 -5.25 19.92
CA GLU A 94 -1.91 -5.22 20.40
C GLU A 94 -2.43 -3.79 20.54
N LEU A 95 -1.56 -2.84 20.91
CA LEU A 95 -1.91 -1.42 20.89
C LEU A 95 -2.14 -0.92 19.46
N CYS A 96 -1.29 -1.29 18.49
CA CYS A 96 -1.48 -0.93 17.10
C CYS A 96 -2.80 -1.45 16.54
N LYS A 97 -3.14 -2.71 16.81
CA LYS A 97 -4.41 -3.32 16.38
C LYS A 97 -5.62 -2.61 16.98
N LYS A 98 -5.55 -2.29 18.27
CA LYS A 98 -6.63 -1.65 19.03
C LYS A 98 -6.83 -0.20 18.59
N GLU A 99 -5.78 0.61 18.71
CA GLU A 99 -5.87 2.06 18.50
C GLU A 99 -6.15 2.43 17.03
N SER A 100 -5.68 1.63 16.06
CA SER A 100 -6.01 1.81 14.65
C SER A 100 -7.47 1.47 14.31
N GLY A 101 -8.16 0.71 15.15
CA GLY A 101 -9.50 0.19 14.89
C GLY A 101 -9.58 -0.92 13.83
N LEU A 102 -8.44 -1.33 13.23
CA LEU A 102 -8.43 -2.28 12.12
C LEU A 102 -8.84 -3.70 12.55
N ALA A 103 -8.47 -4.11 13.77
CA ALA A 103 -8.87 -5.41 14.31
C ALA A 103 -10.39 -5.49 14.50
N GLU A 104 -11.00 -4.46 15.06
CA GLU A 104 -12.44 -4.38 15.26
C GLU A 104 -13.20 -4.35 13.93
N ALA A 105 -12.69 -3.61 12.95
CA ALA A 105 -13.32 -3.49 11.63
C ALA A 105 -13.56 -4.84 10.95
N ILE A 106 -12.64 -5.78 11.08
CA ILE A 106 -12.76 -7.09 10.39
C ILE A 106 -13.18 -8.24 11.31
N ARG A 107 -13.42 -7.98 12.61
CA ARG A 107 -13.68 -9.00 13.63
C ARG A 107 -14.82 -9.96 13.29
N THR A 108 -15.86 -9.47 12.64
CA THR A 108 -17.05 -10.27 12.27
C THR A 108 -16.93 -10.96 10.91
N LEU A 109 -15.89 -10.65 10.12
CA LEU A 109 -15.72 -11.21 8.78
C LEU A 109 -15.06 -12.59 8.85
N LYS A 110 -15.85 -13.65 8.72
CA LYS A 110 -15.35 -15.03 8.68
C LYS A 110 -14.40 -15.20 7.49
N GLY A 111 -13.20 -15.75 7.74
CA GLY A 111 -12.16 -15.91 6.71
C GLY A 111 -11.13 -14.78 6.71
N ALA A 112 -11.37 -13.67 7.42
CA ALA A 112 -10.40 -12.60 7.62
C ALA A 112 -9.60 -12.79 8.90
N VAL A 113 -8.31 -12.43 8.87
CA VAL A 113 -7.45 -12.42 10.06
C VAL A 113 -6.46 -11.26 9.98
N LEU A 114 -6.28 -10.56 11.11
CA LEU A 114 -5.24 -9.53 11.24
C LEU A 114 -4.00 -10.15 11.90
N PHE A 115 -2.88 -10.07 11.21
CA PHE A 115 -1.64 -10.74 11.56
C PHE A 115 -0.48 -9.74 11.68
N VAL A 116 0.27 -9.82 12.77
CA VAL A 116 1.50 -9.04 12.98
C VAL A 116 2.66 -10.01 13.19
N PRO A 117 3.59 -10.10 12.23
CA PRO A 117 4.74 -11.00 12.34
C PRO A 117 5.76 -10.41 13.33
N LYS A 118 6.08 -11.15 14.40
CA LYS A 118 7.07 -10.73 15.41
C LYS A 118 8.17 -11.76 15.63
N GLN A 119 7.88 -13.04 15.41
CA GLN A 119 8.87 -14.09 15.53
C GLN A 119 9.69 -14.23 14.26
N ASP A 120 10.95 -14.54 14.40
CA ASP A 120 11.90 -14.65 13.28
C ASP A 120 11.53 -15.73 12.28
N ASP A 121 10.96 -16.83 12.74
CA ASP A 121 10.49 -17.94 11.93
C ASP A 121 9.27 -17.62 11.05
N LEU A 122 8.66 -16.45 11.23
CA LEU A 122 7.58 -15.94 10.37
C LEU A 122 8.08 -15.24 9.11
N PHE A 123 9.39 -15.09 8.98
CA PHE A 123 10.03 -14.48 7.82
C PHE A 123 10.86 -15.52 7.05
N GLU A 124 11.13 -15.23 5.80
CA GLU A 124 12.02 -15.99 4.93
C GLU A 124 12.93 -15.05 4.14
N GLU A 125 14.20 -15.42 4.02
CA GLU A 125 15.14 -14.67 3.20
C GLU A 125 14.79 -14.83 1.72
N LYS A 126 14.76 -13.72 1.01
CA LYS A 126 14.67 -13.65 -0.45
C LYS A 126 15.85 -12.86 -1.00
N SER A 127 16.34 -13.28 -2.16
CA SER A 127 17.37 -12.56 -2.93
C SER A 127 16.86 -12.33 -4.35
N HIS A 128 17.38 -11.29 -5.01
CA HIS A 128 17.03 -10.99 -6.38
C HIS A 128 18.27 -10.50 -7.16
N GLU A 129 18.56 -11.10 -8.31
CA GLU A 129 19.77 -10.86 -9.10
C GLU A 129 19.90 -9.43 -9.65
N LYS A 130 18.75 -8.73 -9.87
CA LYS A 130 18.73 -7.35 -10.35
C LYS A 130 18.85 -6.30 -9.25
N ALA A 131 18.74 -6.69 -7.97
CA ALA A 131 18.88 -5.77 -6.87
C ALA A 131 20.37 -5.44 -6.65
N THR A 132 20.68 -4.17 -6.45
CA THR A 132 22.04 -3.66 -6.27
C THR A 132 22.30 -3.16 -4.85
N VAL A 133 21.25 -2.71 -4.17
CA VAL A 133 21.27 -2.21 -2.79
C VAL A 133 20.59 -3.19 -1.85
N LEU A 134 19.36 -3.61 -2.16
CA LEU A 134 18.60 -4.59 -1.38
C LEU A 134 18.73 -6.00 -2.00
N THR A 135 19.97 -6.49 -2.10
CA THR A 135 20.29 -7.77 -2.76
C THR A 135 19.64 -8.99 -2.08
N ARG A 136 19.36 -8.87 -0.78
CA ARG A 136 18.62 -9.85 0.03
C ARG A 136 17.79 -9.14 1.09
N THR A 137 16.68 -9.74 1.47
CA THR A 137 15.83 -9.25 2.56
C THR A 137 14.94 -10.37 3.10
N ASP A 138 14.60 -10.29 4.40
CA ASP A 138 13.63 -11.20 5.02
C ASP A 138 12.22 -10.65 4.85
N VAL A 139 11.40 -11.33 4.04
CA VAL A 139 9.99 -11.00 3.85
C VAL A 139 9.08 -11.93 4.63
N VAL A 140 7.91 -11.45 5.01
CA VAL A 140 6.92 -12.28 5.70
C VAL A 140 6.53 -13.50 4.87
N LYS A 141 6.57 -14.71 5.46
CA LYS A 141 6.22 -15.98 4.78
C LYS A 141 4.80 -16.00 4.22
N GLU A 142 3.89 -15.22 4.81
CA GLU A 142 2.50 -15.13 4.32
C GLU A 142 2.43 -14.57 2.89
N LEU A 143 3.42 -13.78 2.47
CA LEU A 143 3.51 -13.31 1.09
C LEU A 143 3.62 -14.47 0.09
N GLY A 144 4.52 -15.43 0.35
CA GLY A 144 4.69 -16.61 -0.50
C GLY A 144 3.54 -17.62 -0.43
N ARG A 145 2.67 -17.50 0.59
CA ARG A 145 1.47 -18.34 0.77
C ARG A 145 0.21 -17.75 0.15
N SER A 146 0.29 -16.53 -0.36
CA SER A 146 -0.85 -15.77 -0.89
C SER A 146 -0.82 -15.72 -2.41
N ASP A 147 -2.00 -15.86 -3.03
CA ASP A 147 -2.19 -15.79 -4.48
C ASP A 147 -2.25 -14.34 -4.96
N LEU A 148 -2.60 -13.41 -4.06
CA LEU A 148 -2.81 -12.00 -4.36
C LEU A 148 -2.27 -11.12 -3.23
N LEU A 149 -1.51 -10.08 -3.57
CA LEU A 149 -1.12 -9.00 -2.68
C LEU A 149 -1.86 -7.72 -3.06
N ILE A 150 -2.62 -7.17 -2.10
CA ILE A 150 -3.27 -5.86 -2.20
C ILE A 150 -2.54 -4.89 -1.28
N SER A 151 -2.12 -3.74 -1.82
CA SER A 151 -1.61 -2.62 -1.05
C SER A 151 -2.73 -1.67 -0.71
N LEU A 152 -2.90 -1.32 0.57
CA LEU A 152 -3.94 -0.42 1.06
C LEU A 152 -3.35 0.60 2.06
N PRO A 153 -2.41 1.44 1.63
CA PRO A 153 -1.84 2.47 2.49
C PRO A 153 -2.78 3.65 2.70
N THR A 154 -2.62 4.35 3.84
CA THR A 154 -3.09 5.73 3.99
C THR A 154 -2.11 6.70 3.36
N ALA A 155 -2.62 7.82 2.82
CA ALA A 155 -1.79 8.87 2.26
C ALA A 155 -1.11 9.67 3.39
N LYS A 156 0.23 9.64 3.46
CA LYS A 156 0.95 10.36 4.52
C LYS A 156 2.35 10.82 4.13
N SER A 157 2.75 11.93 4.74
CA SER A 157 4.13 12.41 4.73
C SER A 157 5.08 11.40 5.39
N HIS A 158 6.36 11.51 5.07
CA HIS A 158 7.41 10.70 5.69
C HIS A 158 8.74 11.45 5.70
N SER A 159 9.29 11.75 6.87
CA SER A 159 10.49 12.57 7.05
C SER A 159 11.69 12.12 6.21
N ALA A 160 11.96 10.82 6.12
CA ALA A 160 13.07 10.29 5.33
C ALA A 160 12.71 9.98 3.86
N GLY A 161 11.43 9.75 3.54
CA GLY A 161 10.99 9.31 2.20
C GLY A 161 10.19 10.34 1.42
N GLY A 162 9.94 11.53 1.98
CA GLY A 162 9.01 12.52 1.43
C GLY A 162 7.57 12.13 1.69
N VAL A 163 7.07 11.07 1.05
CA VAL A 163 5.74 10.50 1.26
C VAL A 163 5.81 8.99 1.51
N SER A 164 4.76 8.45 2.11
CA SER A 164 4.59 7.01 2.29
C SER A 164 3.22 6.59 1.73
N LEU A 165 3.26 5.84 0.63
CA LEU A 165 2.13 5.34 -0.13
C LEU A 165 2.34 3.83 -0.41
N ASN A 166 1.92 3.31 -1.58
CA ASN A 166 2.06 1.88 -1.92
C ASN A 166 3.51 1.40 -1.90
N VAL A 167 4.40 2.05 -2.66
CA VAL A 167 5.79 1.60 -2.84
C VAL A 167 6.53 1.57 -1.50
N LYS A 168 6.50 2.68 -0.75
CA LYS A 168 7.11 2.77 0.58
C LYS A 168 6.39 1.88 1.62
N GLY A 169 5.09 1.72 1.48
CA GLY A 169 4.24 0.92 2.37
C GLY A 169 4.66 -0.55 2.46
N MET A 170 5.24 -1.10 1.38
CA MET A 170 5.71 -2.49 1.35
C MET A 170 6.79 -2.81 2.38
N MET A 171 7.50 -1.83 2.91
CA MET A 171 8.45 -2.04 4.02
C MET A 171 7.80 -2.69 5.25
N GLY A 172 6.49 -2.60 5.41
CA GLY A 172 5.77 -3.30 6.48
C GLY A 172 5.66 -4.83 6.31
N LEU A 173 6.15 -5.38 5.19
CA LEU A 173 6.26 -6.82 4.97
C LEU A 173 7.69 -7.35 5.21
N VAL A 174 8.63 -6.49 5.61
CA VAL A 174 10.04 -6.82 5.83
C VAL A 174 10.35 -6.90 7.32
N LYS A 175 11.22 -7.84 7.70
CA LYS A 175 11.67 -8.02 9.08
C LYS A 175 12.49 -6.83 9.56
N ASN A 176 13.61 -6.56 8.91
CA ASN A 176 14.59 -5.55 9.34
C ASN A 176 14.57 -4.30 8.44
N ARG A 177 13.51 -3.50 8.53
CA ARG A 177 13.46 -2.22 7.81
C ARG A 177 14.33 -1.12 8.43
N GLY A 178 14.82 -1.33 9.66
CA GLY A 178 15.79 -0.42 10.29
C GLY A 178 17.08 -0.32 9.50
N ALA A 179 17.63 -1.46 9.06
CA ALA A 179 18.82 -1.49 8.22
C ALA A 179 18.67 -0.72 6.89
N MET A 180 17.47 -0.75 6.29
CA MET A 180 17.20 0.05 5.09
C MET A 180 17.32 1.56 5.36
N HIS A 181 17.01 2.02 6.59
CA HIS A 181 17.11 3.43 6.96
C HIS A 181 18.51 3.87 7.37
N SER A 182 19.32 2.98 7.94
CA SER A 182 20.62 3.33 8.56
C SER A 182 21.84 2.89 7.77
N GLU A 183 21.72 1.88 6.90
CA GLU A 183 22.87 1.19 6.30
C GLU A 183 22.83 1.21 4.75
N MET A 184 21.73 1.65 4.14
CA MET A 184 21.52 1.57 2.69
C MET A 184 21.12 2.92 2.11
N ASP A 185 21.24 3.06 0.78
CA ASP A 185 20.44 4.09 0.07
C ASP A 185 18.96 3.73 0.23
N LEU A 186 18.30 4.41 1.16
CA LEU A 186 16.90 4.17 1.49
C LEU A 186 15.99 4.21 0.27
N HIS A 187 16.19 5.18 -0.61
CA HIS A 187 15.31 5.38 -1.76
C HIS A 187 15.48 4.28 -2.81
N MET A 188 16.70 3.81 -3.03
CA MET A 188 16.94 2.67 -3.90
C MET A 188 16.43 1.38 -3.26
N ALA A 189 16.70 1.15 -1.97
CA ALA A 189 16.22 -0.02 -1.25
C ALA A 189 14.68 -0.12 -1.25
N ILE A 190 13.96 1.01 -1.12
CA ILE A 190 12.49 1.06 -1.24
C ILE A 190 12.04 0.66 -2.65
N ALA A 191 12.72 1.16 -3.68
CA ALA A 191 12.38 0.82 -5.07
C ALA A 191 12.65 -0.66 -5.37
N GLU A 192 13.81 -1.17 -4.98
CA GLU A 192 14.19 -2.57 -5.17
C GLU A 192 13.36 -3.56 -4.35
N LEU A 193 12.73 -3.10 -3.26
CA LEU A 193 11.79 -3.91 -2.49
C LEU A 193 10.63 -4.43 -3.35
N LEU A 194 10.27 -3.73 -4.43
CA LEU A 194 9.25 -4.20 -5.37
C LEU A 194 9.65 -5.46 -6.14
N TYR A 195 10.92 -5.83 -6.22
CA TYR A 195 11.32 -7.15 -6.75
C TYR A 195 10.76 -8.30 -5.92
N TYR A 196 10.49 -8.05 -4.64
CA TYR A 196 10.04 -9.05 -3.66
C TYR A 196 8.56 -8.93 -3.32
N THR A 197 8.03 -7.69 -3.35
CA THR A 197 6.72 -7.36 -2.75
C THR A 197 5.81 -6.54 -3.68
N LYS A 198 6.00 -6.65 -5.00
CA LYS A 198 5.16 -5.89 -5.95
C LYS A 198 3.68 -6.24 -5.77
N PRO A 199 2.80 -5.28 -5.43
CA PRO A 199 1.38 -5.54 -5.28
C PRO A 199 0.70 -5.76 -6.64
N HIS A 200 -0.35 -6.56 -6.63
CA HIS A 200 -1.20 -6.81 -7.79
C HIS A 200 -2.30 -5.76 -7.92
N LEU A 201 -2.76 -5.24 -6.80
CA LEU A 201 -3.77 -4.18 -6.71
C LEU A 201 -3.28 -3.15 -5.68
N CYS A 202 -3.30 -1.88 -6.07
CA CYS A 202 -2.94 -0.74 -5.26
C CYS A 202 -4.20 0.10 -5.00
N LEU A 203 -4.46 0.42 -3.74
CA LEU A 203 -5.59 1.24 -3.33
C LEU A 203 -5.12 2.22 -2.25
N VAL A 204 -4.83 3.47 -2.63
CA VAL A 204 -4.47 4.51 -1.65
C VAL A 204 -5.72 5.04 -0.97
N ASP A 205 -5.75 4.93 0.35
CA ASP A 205 -6.71 5.61 1.20
C ASP A 205 -6.24 7.05 1.45
N ALA A 206 -6.76 7.98 0.68
CA ALA A 206 -6.61 9.41 0.88
C ALA A 206 -7.90 10.04 1.41
N SER A 207 -8.73 9.30 2.15
CA SER A 207 -9.86 9.89 2.90
C SER A 207 -9.35 10.96 3.87
N ARG A 208 -8.19 10.70 4.46
CA ARG A 208 -7.34 11.64 5.22
C ARG A 208 -5.92 11.57 4.72
N ALA A 209 -5.22 12.69 4.71
CA ALA A 209 -3.80 12.75 4.40
C ALA A 209 -3.05 13.45 5.52
N LEU A 210 -2.02 12.80 6.08
CA LEU A 210 -1.11 13.41 7.05
C LEU A 210 -0.06 14.21 6.29
N LEU A 211 -0.13 15.54 6.32
CA LEU A 211 0.64 16.44 5.45
C LEU A 211 2.07 16.70 5.92
N ASP A 212 2.31 16.60 7.23
CA ASP A 212 3.62 16.83 7.87
C ASP A 212 3.81 15.90 9.08
N ASN A 213 4.97 15.97 9.73
CA ASN A 213 5.34 15.15 10.90
C ASN A 213 5.12 13.64 10.75
N GLY A 214 4.99 13.16 9.49
CA GLY A 214 4.91 11.72 9.22
C GLY A 214 6.26 11.02 9.36
N PRO A 215 6.24 9.70 9.53
CA PRO A 215 5.10 8.81 9.33
C PRO A 215 4.23 8.56 10.57
N GLY A 216 4.63 9.02 11.78
CA GLY A 216 4.01 8.66 13.05
C GLY A 216 3.07 9.73 13.62
N GLY A 217 3.11 10.97 13.15
CA GLY A 217 2.32 12.07 13.69
C GLY A 217 2.63 12.41 15.16
N PRO A 218 1.81 13.23 15.83
CA PRO A 218 0.72 13.97 15.23
C PRO A 218 1.21 15.07 14.27
N GLY A 219 0.37 15.45 13.33
CA GLY A 219 0.65 16.49 12.34
C GLY A 219 -0.62 17.09 11.75
N THR A 220 -0.45 17.92 10.74
CA THR A 220 -1.57 18.49 9.97
C THR A 220 -2.24 17.42 9.13
N VAL A 221 -3.55 17.25 9.31
CA VAL A 221 -4.34 16.26 8.57
C VAL A 221 -5.34 16.97 7.67
N ALA A 222 -5.27 16.70 6.36
CA ALA A 222 -6.29 17.12 5.40
C ALA A 222 -7.32 16.02 5.22
N LYS A 223 -8.60 16.39 5.19
CA LYS A 223 -9.69 15.52 4.80
C LYS A 223 -9.91 15.67 3.30
N LEU A 224 -9.54 14.66 2.51
CA LEU A 224 -9.63 14.70 1.07
C LEU A 224 -10.82 13.88 0.54
N ASP A 225 -11.33 12.96 1.34
CA ASP A 225 -12.42 12.02 1.01
C ASP A 225 -12.18 11.35 -0.37
N THR A 226 -10.93 11.00 -0.67
CA THR A 226 -10.50 10.50 -1.99
C THR A 226 -9.86 9.13 -1.87
N PHE A 227 -10.13 8.26 -2.85
CA PHE A 227 -9.45 6.97 -3.01
C PHE A 227 -8.86 6.89 -4.40
N VAL A 228 -7.67 6.30 -4.49
CA VAL A 228 -6.92 6.15 -5.75
C VAL A 228 -6.55 4.68 -5.94
N GLY A 229 -6.88 4.10 -7.08
CA GLY A 229 -6.62 2.69 -7.37
C GLY A 229 -5.95 2.45 -8.71
N GLY A 230 -5.28 1.30 -8.84
CA GLY A 230 -4.62 0.88 -10.07
C GLY A 230 -3.79 -0.39 -9.87
N THR A 231 -3.14 -0.83 -10.94
CA THR A 231 -2.23 -2.00 -10.92
C THR A 231 -0.76 -1.60 -11.01
N ASP A 232 -0.48 -0.34 -11.33
CA ASP A 232 0.86 0.24 -11.36
C ASP A 232 1.11 1.00 -10.05
N PRO A 233 1.94 0.45 -9.12
CA PRO A 233 2.16 1.08 -7.82
C PRO A 233 2.84 2.45 -7.92
N VAL A 234 3.68 2.68 -8.95
CA VAL A 234 4.39 3.94 -9.14
C VAL A 234 3.44 5.02 -9.65
N ALA A 235 2.59 4.67 -10.63
CA ALA A 235 1.62 5.61 -11.19
C ALA A 235 0.54 6.01 -10.17
N VAL A 236 0.03 5.04 -9.41
CA VAL A 236 -0.94 5.30 -8.33
C VAL A 236 -0.34 6.22 -7.27
N ASP A 237 0.91 5.96 -6.85
CA ASP A 237 1.60 6.80 -5.88
C ASP A 237 1.92 8.19 -6.45
N SER A 238 2.38 8.26 -7.71
CA SER A 238 2.66 9.53 -8.40
C SER A 238 1.42 10.41 -8.48
N TYR A 239 0.27 9.82 -8.83
CA TYR A 239 -1.01 10.53 -8.82
C TYR A 239 -1.40 10.98 -7.40
N ALA A 240 -1.30 10.09 -6.41
CA ALA A 240 -1.67 10.40 -5.03
C ALA A 240 -0.81 11.53 -4.41
N VAL A 241 0.46 11.67 -4.85
CA VAL A 241 1.32 12.80 -4.47
C VAL A 241 0.72 14.14 -4.90
N SER A 242 0.07 14.20 -6.06
CA SER A 242 -0.50 15.46 -6.59
C SER A 242 -1.81 15.89 -5.92
N LEU A 243 -2.42 15.05 -5.07
CA LEU A 243 -3.72 15.33 -4.45
C LEU A 243 -3.70 16.52 -3.47
N THR A 244 -2.55 16.80 -2.86
CA THR A 244 -2.43 17.81 -1.81
C THR A 244 -0.99 18.32 -1.69
N PRO A 245 -0.78 19.54 -1.16
CA PRO A 245 0.54 19.97 -0.72
C PRO A 245 1.06 19.11 0.44
N TRP A 246 2.35 18.79 0.44
CA TRP A 246 3.05 18.09 1.50
C TRP A 246 4.10 19.01 2.11
N TYR A 247 4.16 19.12 3.44
CA TYR A 247 5.08 20.05 4.13
C TYR A 247 4.90 21.51 3.66
N GLY A 248 3.67 21.91 3.29
CA GLY A 248 3.38 23.21 2.73
C GLY A 248 3.88 23.44 1.30
N ARG A 249 4.29 22.40 0.60
CA ARG A 249 4.83 22.48 -0.78
C ARG A 249 4.10 21.52 -1.71
N THR A 250 3.82 21.99 -2.92
CA THR A 250 3.32 21.12 -4.01
C THR A 250 4.49 20.54 -4.77
N PHE A 251 4.48 19.22 -4.99
CA PHE A 251 5.43 18.52 -5.85
C PHE A 251 4.76 17.32 -6.53
N GLU A 252 5.41 16.80 -7.55
CA GLU A 252 4.91 15.68 -8.35
C GLU A 252 5.60 14.36 -7.94
N GLY A 253 5.04 13.24 -8.36
CA GLY A 253 5.62 11.92 -8.10
C GLY A 253 7.08 11.80 -8.53
N LYS A 254 7.46 12.40 -9.68
CA LYS A 254 8.85 12.42 -10.17
C LYS A 254 9.85 13.14 -9.24
N ASN A 255 9.37 13.97 -8.31
CA ASN A 255 10.19 14.62 -7.30
C ASN A 255 10.41 13.73 -6.06
N VAL A 256 9.69 12.61 -5.96
CA VAL A 256 9.85 11.63 -4.89
C VAL A 256 10.90 10.59 -5.31
N GLN A 257 12.07 10.62 -4.68
CA GLN A 257 13.23 9.87 -5.17
C GLN A 257 12.99 8.36 -5.27
N HIS A 258 12.31 7.73 -4.32
CA HIS A 258 12.03 6.29 -4.41
C HIS A 258 11.03 5.94 -5.52
N LEU A 259 10.10 6.84 -5.89
CA LEU A 259 9.21 6.62 -7.03
C LEU A 259 9.98 6.76 -8.35
N LYS A 260 10.87 7.76 -8.45
CA LYS A 260 11.76 7.92 -9.60
C LYS A 260 12.66 6.69 -9.78
N ASN A 261 13.24 6.16 -8.70
CA ASN A 261 14.04 4.95 -8.74
C ASN A 261 13.19 3.73 -9.17
N ALA A 262 11.98 3.56 -8.61
CA ALA A 262 11.09 2.47 -8.99
C ALA A 262 10.68 2.53 -10.47
N ALA A 263 10.44 3.72 -11.02
CA ALA A 263 10.19 3.90 -12.44
C ALA A 263 11.41 3.52 -13.29
N SER A 264 12.62 3.93 -12.90
CA SER A 264 13.86 3.56 -13.61
C SER A 264 14.14 2.06 -13.62
N LEU A 265 13.66 1.33 -12.60
CA LEU A 265 13.73 -0.14 -12.53
C LEU A 265 12.59 -0.84 -13.30
N GLY A 266 11.69 -0.08 -13.96
CA GLY A 266 10.59 -0.63 -14.76
C GLY A 266 9.37 -1.09 -13.97
N PHE A 267 9.18 -0.61 -12.75
CA PHE A 267 8.03 -0.98 -11.92
C PHE A 267 6.75 -0.19 -12.21
N GLY A 268 6.83 0.89 -12.99
CA GLY A 268 5.67 1.69 -13.39
C GLY A 268 6.03 3.09 -13.87
N ASN A 269 5.02 3.90 -14.12
CA ASN A 269 5.14 5.24 -14.68
C ASN A 269 5.11 6.33 -13.58
N VAL A 270 6.12 7.21 -13.56
CA VAL A 270 6.22 8.31 -12.59
C VAL A 270 5.80 9.64 -13.17
N GLU A 271 5.87 9.82 -14.50
CA GLU A 271 5.52 11.06 -15.19
C GLU A 271 4.01 11.19 -15.35
N SER A 272 3.46 12.37 -15.02
CA SER A 272 2.02 12.65 -15.13
C SER A 272 1.47 12.48 -16.56
N SER A 273 2.28 12.76 -17.58
CA SER A 273 1.93 12.55 -18.99
C SER A 273 1.73 11.07 -19.38
N MET A 274 2.26 10.15 -18.57
CA MET A 274 2.16 8.71 -18.75
C MET A 274 1.07 8.09 -17.85
N ILE A 275 0.26 8.91 -17.19
CA ILE A 275 -0.83 8.49 -16.32
C ILE A 275 -2.16 8.93 -16.93
N THR A 276 -3.10 8.00 -17.08
CA THR A 276 -4.48 8.28 -17.48
C THR A 276 -5.37 8.25 -16.24
N GLU A 277 -5.93 9.40 -15.87
CA GLU A 277 -6.92 9.48 -14.80
C GLU A 277 -8.28 9.00 -15.31
N ILE A 278 -8.90 8.13 -14.52
CA ILE A 278 -10.26 7.60 -14.75
C ILE A 278 -11.10 7.90 -13.51
N ALA A 279 -12.00 8.87 -13.61
CA ALA A 279 -12.93 9.21 -12.55
C ALA A 279 -14.03 8.14 -12.39
N VAL A 280 -14.45 7.87 -11.13
CA VAL A 280 -15.46 6.86 -10.79
C VAL A 280 -16.56 7.43 -9.89
#